data_f6d200ae6e3847ce00b43fd62bb9bda5
#
_entry.id   f6d200ae6e3847ce00b43fd62bb9bda5
#
_cell.length_a   1.000
_cell.length_b   1.000
_cell.length_c   1.000
_cell.angle_alpha   90.00
_cell.angle_beta   90.00
_cell.angle_gamma   90.00
#
_symmetry.space_group_name_H-M   'P 1'
#
loop_
_entity.id
_entity.type
_entity.pdbx_description
1 polymer ?
#
loop_
_entity_poly.entity_id
_entity_poly.type
_entity_poly.pdbx_seq_one_letter_code
_entity_poly.pdbx_strand_id
1 'polypeptide(L)'
;MLLSNADFYHIDNLMKIMRNIENMGKLKDGYYSPEIQEMSKELLRLRKEMKGMPIKERTDIADVISDMKSEMTEKKRIEIEETAKEISNGNADYSITVTKIKGHDTFIANDLNAVIISQIIKQELRRSYKIEPSNMDMIIEQIISLIDNPMPKIIIRADICHFFESIPQKSLINKLAEDGFISRRTLKYLKGIIFRCNDLTKNDAAIGIPRGLAFSSYLSELYMQTVDAAISKMDGVYFYTRYVDDIIIVADPSKAKMEEYWDKVDALLKNRHLQLHNDSEKKYMAVLCEGTAHIHFDYLGYRFIYESGSLFVEMSEKRFTKYQILTDAI
;
A
#
# COMPACT_ATOMS: atom_id res chain seq x y z
N MET A 1 21.89 8.73 -10.98
CA MET A 1 21.85 8.38 -12.43
C MET A 1 20.39 8.16 -12.79
N LEU A 2 19.77 9.09 -13.53
CA LEU A 2 18.39 8.93 -14.00
C LEU A 2 18.40 7.84 -15.07
N LEU A 3 17.83 6.68 -14.75
CA LEU A 3 17.56 5.65 -15.75
C LEU A 3 16.52 6.24 -16.73
N SER A 4 16.78 6.19 -18.03
CA SER A 4 15.78 6.57 -19.02
C SER A 4 14.59 5.62 -18.95
N ASN A 5 13.42 6.03 -19.41
CA ASN A 5 12.21 5.17 -19.42
C ASN A 5 12.42 3.85 -20.21
N ALA A 6 13.37 3.83 -21.16
CA ALA A 6 13.77 2.63 -21.90
C ALA A 6 14.47 1.57 -21.02
N ASP A 7 15.08 1.98 -19.91
CA ASP A 7 15.94 1.09 -19.10
C ASP A 7 15.15 0.15 -18.20
N PHE A 8 13.87 0.43 -17.89
CA PHE A 8 13.06 -0.45 -17.02
C PHE A 8 12.84 -1.84 -17.60
N TYR A 9 12.74 -1.96 -18.91
CA TYR A 9 12.48 -3.23 -19.60
C TYR A 9 13.74 -3.84 -20.22
N HIS A 10 14.92 -3.26 -19.99
CA HIS A 10 16.17 -3.93 -20.32
C HIS A 10 16.38 -5.11 -19.37
N ILE A 11 16.85 -6.26 -19.91
CA ILE A 11 16.92 -7.52 -19.17
C ILE A 11 17.73 -7.39 -17.88
N ASP A 12 18.86 -6.67 -17.90
CA ASP A 12 19.69 -6.47 -16.71
C ASP A 12 18.97 -5.70 -15.60
N ASN A 13 18.11 -4.74 -15.95
CA ASN A 13 17.35 -3.97 -14.99
C ASN A 13 16.19 -4.81 -14.43
N LEU A 14 15.54 -5.61 -15.28
CA LEU A 14 14.54 -6.59 -14.86
C LEU A 14 15.15 -7.58 -13.87
N MET A 15 16.31 -8.14 -14.19
CA MET A 15 17.03 -9.06 -13.29
C MET A 15 17.39 -8.41 -11.94
N LYS A 16 17.79 -7.14 -11.92
CA LYS A 16 18.01 -6.40 -10.66
C LYS A 16 16.73 -6.21 -9.86
N ILE A 17 15.63 -5.87 -10.53
CA ILE A 17 14.32 -5.72 -9.89
C ILE A 17 13.90 -7.05 -9.27
N MET A 18 14.02 -8.16 -10.01
CA MET A 18 13.64 -9.48 -9.57
C MET A 18 14.46 -9.94 -8.35
N ARG A 19 15.79 -9.77 -8.39
CA ARG A 19 16.68 -10.07 -7.24
C ARG A 19 16.28 -9.24 -6.01
N ASN A 20 15.94 -7.96 -6.18
CA ASN A 20 15.48 -7.15 -5.06
C ASN A 20 14.16 -7.64 -4.48
N ILE A 21 13.21 -8.06 -5.32
CA ILE A 21 11.92 -8.60 -4.89
C ILE A 21 12.12 -9.92 -4.14
N GLU A 22 13.01 -10.79 -4.64
CA GLU A 22 13.39 -12.05 -4.02
C GLU A 22 14.04 -11.82 -2.65
N ASN A 23 15.05 -10.93 -2.57
CA ASN A 23 15.72 -10.58 -1.32
C ASN A 23 14.78 -9.99 -0.27
N MET A 24 13.70 -9.33 -0.69
CA MET A 24 12.63 -8.86 0.20
C MET A 24 11.67 -9.98 0.64
N GLY A 25 11.88 -11.23 0.21
CA GLY A 25 10.99 -12.35 0.49
C GLY A 25 9.59 -12.23 -0.16
N LYS A 26 9.46 -11.44 -1.22
CA LYS A 26 8.17 -11.19 -1.89
C LYS A 26 7.88 -12.17 -3.02
N LEU A 27 8.88 -12.94 -3.49
CA LEU A 27 8.68 -14.03 -4.44
C LEU A 27 8.40 -15.32 -3.66
N LYS A 28 7.13 -15.61 -3.47
CA LYS A 28 6.67 -16.84 -2.79
C LYS A 28 6.78 -18.02 -3.77
N ASP A 29 7.03 -19.22 -3.24
CA ASP A 29 7.13 -20.44 -4.05
C ASP A 29 5.89 -20.70 -4.91
N GLY A 30 4.72 -20.27 -4.46
CA GLY A 30 3.46 -20.40 -5.19
C GLY A 30 3.37 -19.60 -6.49
N TYR A 31 4.33 -18.72 -6.79
CA TYR A 31 4.39 -17.96 -8.05
C TYR A 31 5.17 -18.66 -9.16
N TYR A 32 5.96 -19.69 -8.79
CA TYR A 32 6.76 -20.48 -9.71
C TYR A 32 5.98 -21.65 -10.29
N SER A 33 6.61 -22.39 -11.19
CA SER A 33 6.02 -23.58 -11.81
C SER A 33 5.52 -24.62 -10.79
N PRO A 34 4.59 -25.50 -11.20
CA PRO A 34 4.15 -26.61 -10.34
C PRO A 34 5.28 -27.49 -9.82
N GLU A 35 6.36 -27.65 -10.61
CA GLU A 35 7.53 -28.43 -10.23
C GLU A 35 8.24 -27.81 -9.01
N ILE A 36 8.52 -26.51 -9.02
CA ILE A 36 9.12 -25.80 -7.89
C ILE A 36 8.20 -25.79 -6.66
N GLN A 37 6.90 -25.66 -6.89
CA GLN A 37 5.92 -25.73 -5.79
C GLN A 37 5.93 -27.10 -5.11
N GLU A 38 6.05 -28.19 -5.86
CA GLU A 38 6.11 -29.53 -5.31
C GLU A 38 7.44 -29.77 -4.56
N MET A 39 8.56 -29.33 -5.12
CA MET A 39 9.87 -29.34 -4.41
C MET A 39 9.80 -28.59 -3.09
N SER A 40 9.11 -27.46 -3.05
CA SER A 40 8.94 -26.68 -1.82
C SER A 40 8.13 -27.43 -0.75
N LYS A 41 7.06 -28.12 -1.14
CA LYS A 41 6.27 -28.96 -0.22
C LYS A 41 7.09 -30.12 0.32
N GLU A 42 7.85 -30.79 -0.54
CA GLU A 42 8.70 -31.90 -0.12
C GLU A 42 9.82 -31.46 0.82
N LEU A 43 10.45 -30.31 0.57
CA LEU A 43 11.40 -29.71 1.50
C LEU A 43 10.79 -29.43 2.88
N LEU A 44 9.54 -28.96 2.93
CA LEU A 44 8.83 -28.73 4.20
C LEU A 44 8.55 -30.05 4.93
N ARG A 45 8.22 -31.11 4.20
CA ARG A 45 8.01 -32.46 4.73
C ARG A 45 9.29 -33.01 5.34
N LEU A 46 10.39 -33.02 4.56
CA LEU A 46 11.69 -33.52 5.01
C LEU A 46 12.22 -32.78 6.25
N ARG A 47 12.01 -31.46 6.32
CA ARG A 47 12.36 -30.65 7.51
C ARG A 47 11.55 -31.03 8.74
N LYS A 48 10.28 -31.39 8.59
CA LYS A 48 9.45 -31.87 9.71
C LYS A 48 9.89 -33.24 10.18
N GLU A 49 10.19 -34.15 9.25
CA GLU A 49 10.72 -35.49 9.56
C GLU A 49 12.05 -35.38 10.30
N MET A 50 12.99 -34.57 9.81
CA MET A 50 14.29 -34.34 10.44
C MET A 50 14.17 -33.81 11.87
N LYS A 51 13.18 -32.93 12.17
CA LYS A 51 12.97 -32.42 13.54
C LYS A 51 12.57 -33.49 14.53
N GLY A 52 11.86 -34.53 14.10
CA GLY A 52 11.45 -35.68 14.94
C GLY A 52 12.52 -36.72 15.14
N MET A 53 13.65 -36.67 14.44
CA MET A 53 14.72 -37.70 14.48
C MET A 53 15.79 -37.39 15.51
N PRO A 54 16.49 -38.45 16.05
CA PRO A 54 17.70 -38.27 16.85
C PRO A 54 18.79 -37.53 16.07
N ILE A 55 19.59 -36.71 16.77
CA ILE A 55 20.63 -35.86 16.12
C ILE A 55 21.60 -36.67 15.27
N LYS A 56 21.93 -37.91 15.69
CA LYS A 56 22.89 -38.79 14.97
C LYS A 56 22.36 -39.30 13.62
N GLU A 57 21.06 -39.28 13.38
CA GLU A 57 20.40 -39.80 12.17
C GLU A 57 20.01 -38.69 11.19
N ARG A 58 20.31 -37.43 11.51
CA ARG A 58 19.89 -36.27 10.72
C ARG A 58 20.79 -35.99 9.51
N THR A 59 21.98 -36.54 9.46
CA THR A 59 23.02 -36.18 8.47
C THR A 59 22.54 -36.47 7.05
N ASP A 60 22.07 -37.68 6.78
CA ASP A 60 21.66 -38.10 5.43
C ASP A 60 20.46 -37.27 4.91
N ILE A 61 19.49 -36.99 5.78
CA ILE A 61 18.35 -36.12 5.40
C ILE A 61 18.78 -34.66 5.24
N ALA A 62 19.74 -34.20 6.01
CA ALA A 62 20.28 -32.84 5.86
C ALA A 62 20.98 -32.65 4.51
N ASP A 63 21.71 -33.65 4.04
CA ASP A 63 22.36 -33.66 2.73
C ASP A 63 21.31 -33.64 1.60
N VAL A 64 20.27 -34.50 1.68
CA VAL A 64 19.16 -34.48 0.72
C VAL A 64 18.44 -33.12 0.70
N ILE A 65 18.20 -32.52 1.86
CA ILE A 65 17.60 -31.17 1.95
C ILE A 65 18.51 -30.12 1.30
N SER A 66 19.83 -30.23 1.47
CA SER A 66 20.80 -29.30 0.89
C SER A 66 20.82 -29.38 -0.63
N ASP A 67 20.88 -30.59 -1.16
CA ASP A 67 20.90 -30.84 -2.60
C ASP A 67 19.60 -30.37 -3.27
N MET A 68 18.47 -30.71 -2.69
CA MET A 68 17.15 -30.28 -3.18
C MET A 68 16.98 -28.76 -3.13
N LYS A 69 17.52 -28.08 -2.12
CA LYS A 69 17.53 -26.61 -2.06
C LYS A 69 18.36 -26.00 -3.17
N SER A 70 19.52 -26.57 -3.45
CA SER A 70 20.41 -26.12 -4.52
C SER A 70 19.75 -26.27 -5.88
N GLU A 71 19.15 -27.43 -6.14
CA GLU A 71 18.39 -27.70 -7.37
C GLU A 71 17.21 -26.71 -7.52
N MET A 72 16.41 -26.56 -6.47
CA MET A 72 15.27 -25.62 -6.47
C MET A 72 15.72 -24.18 -6.72
N THR A 73 16.84 -23.75 -6.16
CA THR A 73 17.38 -22.40 -6.36
C THR A 73 17.81 -22.18 -7.81
N GLU A 74 18.43 -23.18 -8.44
CA GLU A 74 18.79 -23.10 -9.85
C GLU A 74 17.58 -23.08 -10.78
N LYS A 75 16.57 -23.92 -10.52
CA LYS A 75 15.30 -23.88 -11.26
C LYS A 75 14.59 -22.53 -11.14
N LYS A 76 14.53 -21.96 -9.95
CA LYS A 76 13.99 -20.59 -9.74
C LYS A 76 14.75 -19.55 -10.54
N ARG A 77 16.09 -19.65 -10.57
CA ARG A 77 16.93 -18.72 -11.33
C ARG A 77 16.61 -18.79 -12.84
N ILE A 78 16.45 -20.00 -13.38
CA ILE A 78 16.08 -20.20 -14.79
C ILE A 78 14.70 -19.58 -15.09
N GLU A 79 13.68 -19.88 -14.29
CA GLU A 79 12.34 -19.30 -14.49
C GLU A 79 12.35 -17.77 -14.38
N ILE A 80 13.13 -17.19 -13.47
CA ILE A 80 13.30 -15.74 -13.36
C ILE A 80 13.93 -15.16 -14.64
N GLU A 81 14.92 -15.81 -15.22
CA GLU A 81 15.56 -15.39 -16.47
C GLU A 81 14.61 -15.47 -17.68
N GLU A 82 13.81 -16.52 -17.76
CA GLU A 82 12.79 -16.69 -18.80
C GLU A 82 11.70 -15.61 -18.67
N THR A 83 11.17 -15.42 -17.48
CA THR A 83 10.21 -14.35 -17.16
C THR A 83 10.75 -12.97 -17.55
N ALA A 84 12.04 -12.68 -17.25
CA ALA A 84 12.66 -11.43 -17.64
C ALA A 84 12.71 -11.24 -19.16
N LYS A 85 13.00 -12.31 -19.93
CA LYS A 85 12.99 -12.29 -21.41
C LYS A 85 11.60 -12.03 -21.96
N GLU A 86 10.57 -12.71 -21.43
CA GLU A 86 9.17 -12.53 -21.86
C GLU A 86 8.70 -11.09 -21.62
N ILE A 87 8.95 -10.54 -20.43
CA ILE A 87 8.60 -9.16 -20.09
C ILE A 87 9.39 -8.17 -20.96
N SER A 88 10.69 -8.42 -21.18
CA SER A 88 11.54 -7.59 -22.04
C SER A 88 11.04 -7.55 -23.48
N ASN A 89 10.52 -8.65 -23.99
CA ASN A 89 9.96 -8.75 -25.35
C ASN A 89 8.53 -8.19 -25.44
N GLY A 90 7.89 -7.90 -24.31
CA GLY A 90 6.51 -7.36 -24.27
C GLY A 90 5.42 -8.39 -24.52
N ASN A 91 5.74 -9.69 -24.42
CA ASN A 91 4.85 -10.82 -24.69
C ASN A 91 4.47 -11.60 -23.41
N ALA A 92 4.84 -11.09 -22.23
CA ALA A 92 4.50 -11.73 -20.97
C ALA A 92 2.97 -11.79 -20.78
N ASP A 93 2.45 -12.98 -20.62
CA ASP A 93 1.11 -13.21 -20.10
C ASP A 93 1.14 -13.18 -18.58
N TYR A 94 0.03 -12.85 -17.92
CA TYR A 94 -0.05 -12.71 -16.48
C TYR A 94 -1.41 -13.13 -15.95
N SER A 95 -1.41 -13.75 -14.77
CA SER A 95 -2.62 -14.26 -14.11
C SER A 95 -2.94 -13.43 -12.86
N ILE A 96 -4.20 -12.99 -12.79
CA ILE A 96 -4.75 -12.25 -11.65
C ILE A 96 -6.06 -12.90 -11.25
N THR A 97 -6.28 -13.09 -9.97
CA THR A 97 -7.55 -13.53 -9.39
C THR A 97 -8.09 -12.46 -8.45
N VAL A 98 -9.37 -12.59 -8.11
CA VAL A 98 -10.05 -11.73 -7.14
C VAL A 98 -10.55 -12.56 -5.98
N THR A 99 -10.42 -12.02 -4.77
CA THR A 99 -10.97 -12.57 -3.53
C THR A 99 -11.58 -11.45 -2.69
N LYS A 100 -12.47 -11.80 -1.76
CA LYS A 100 -13.01 -10.81 -0.82
C LYS A 100 -12.20 -10.82 0.48
N ILE A 101 -11.63 -9.66 0.83
CA ILE A 101 -10.96 -9.44 2.12
C ILE A 101 -11.68 -8.28 2.82
N LYS A 102 -12.22 -8.54 4.00
CA LYS A 102 -13.01 -7.55 4.79
C LYS A 102 -14.14 -6.90 3.98
N GLY A 103 -14.80 -7.67 3.11
CA GLY A 103 -15.91 -7.19 2.28
C GLY A 103 -15.51 -6.49 0.99
N HIS A 104 -14.22 -6.20 0.76
CA HIS A 104 -13.70 -5.56 -0.45
C HIS A 104 -13.12 -6.57 -1.43
N ASP A 105 -13.34 -6.34 -2.71
CA ASP A 105 -12.67 -7.09 -3.78
C ASP A 105 -11.18 -6.78 -3.75
N THR A 106 -10.37 -7.82 -3.59
CA THR A 106 -8.91 -7.74 -3.50
C THR A 106 -8.28 -8.61 -4.57
N PHE A 107 -7.45 -8.01 -5.41
CA PHE A 107 -6.80 -8.67 -6.53
C PHE A 107 -5.44 -9.23 -6.12
N ILE A 108 -5.16 -10.43 -6.59
CA ILE A 108 -3.95 -11.17 -6.25
C ILE A 108 -3.24 -11.54 -7.55
N ALA A 109 -1.96 -11.21 -7.64
CA ALA A 109 -1.07 -11.72 -8.68
C ALA A 109 -0.73 -13.18 -8.39
N ASN A 110 -0.95 -14.08 -9.36
CA ASN A 110 -0.83 -15.53 -9.14
C ASN A 110 0.42 -16.17 -9.73
N ASP A 111 1.14 -15.45 -10.58
CA ASP A 111 2.36 -15.94 -11.24
C ASP A 111 3.50 -14.91 -11.17
N LEU A 112 4.69 -15.32 -11.56
CA LEU A 112 5.89 -14.47 -11.58
C LEU A 112 5.69 -13.24 -12.46
N ASN A 113 5.11 -13.39 -13.65
CA ASN A 113 4.87 -12.31 -14.58
C ASN A 113 3.99 -11.22 -13.95
N ALA A 114 2.85 -11.60 -13.35
CA ALA A 114 1.94 -10.66 -12.70
C ALA A 114 2.60 -9.91 -11.54
N VAL A 115 3.35 -10.61 -10.69
CA VAL A 115 4.08 -10.00 -9.56
C VAL A 115 5.12 -9.02 -10.07
N ILE A 116 5.94 -9.43 -11.04
CA ILE A 116 7.05 -8.62 -11.54
C ILE A 116 6.55 -7.39 -12.30
N ILE A 117 5.56 -7.57 -13.19
CA ILE A 117 4.94 -6.45 -13.91
C ILE A 117 4.33 -5.45 -12.91
N SER A 118 3.63 -5.93 -11.88
CA SER A 118 3.08 -5.05 -10.83
C SER A 118 4.17 -4.26 -10.10
N GLN A 119 5.32 -4.87 -9.84
CA GLN A 119 6.45 -4.20 -9.19
C GLN A 119 7.18 -3.21 -10.13
N ILE A 120 7.26 -3.52 -11.43
CA ILE A 120 7.80 -2.59 -12.43
C ILE A 120 6.94 -1.34 -12.50
N ILE A 121 5.61 -1.50 -12.64
CA ILE A 121 4.66 -0.39 -12.65
C ILE A 121 4.83 0.47 -11.39
N LYS A 122 4.87 -0.18 -10.22
CA LYS A 122 5.10 0.51 -8.94
C LYS A 122 6.40 1.32 -8.94
N GLN A 123 7.52 0.72 -9.36
CA GLN A 123 8.82 1.40 -9.34
C GLN A 123 8.88 2.56 -10.32
N GLU A 124 8.29 2.41 -11.49
CA GLU A 124 8.26 3.49 -12.48
C GLU A 124 7.37 4.64 -12.00
N LEU A 125 6.18 4.38 -11.45
CA LEU A 125 5.33 5.39 -10.82
C LEU A 125 6.07 6.13 -9.69
N ARG A 126 6.69 5.38 -8.78
CA ARG A 126 7.46 5.94 -7.67
C ARG A 126 8.54 6.91 -8.15
N ARG A 127 9.34 6.51 -9.14
CA ARG A 127 10.46 7.31 -9.64
C ARG A 127 9.99 8.51 -10.45
N SER A 128 9.03 8.30 -11.36
CA SER A 128 8.56 9.33 -12.30
C SER A 128 7.79 10.45 -11.59
N TYR A 129 6.99 10.10 -10.60
CA TYR A 129 6.16 11.05 -9.87
C TYR A 129 6.70 11.40 -8.48
N LYS A 130 7.87 10.84 -8.10
CA LYS A 130 8.49 11.05 -6.79
C LYS A 130 7.55 10.75 -5.63
N ILE A 131 6.75 9.68 -5.78
CA ILE A 131 5.80 9.27 -4.77
C ILE A 131 6.54 8.53 -3.66
N GLU A 132 6.47 9.06 -2.44
CA GLU A 132 6.93 8.39 -1.23
C GLU A 132 5.70 8.05 -0.39
N PRO A 133 5.46 6.76 -0.11
CA PRO A 133 4.37 6.36 0.77
C PRO A 133 4.54 6.97 2.15
N SER A 134 3.44 7.42 2.73
CA SER A 134 3.43 7.95 4.08
C SER A 134 3.90 6.89 5.09
N ASN A 135 4.76 7.27 6.01
CA ASN A 135 5.22 6.43 7.12
C ASN A 135 4.36 6.70 8.35
N MET A 136 3.66 5.67 8.83
CA MET A 136 2.75 5.77 9.96
C MET A 136 3.46 6.25 11.24
N ASP A 137 4.66 5.73 11.53
CA ASP A 137 5.37 6.08 12.77
C ASP A 137 5.81 7.55 12.74
N MET A 138 6.32 8.02 11.60
CA MET A 138 6.66 9.46 11.44
C MET A 138 5.43 10.36 11.55
N ILE A 139 4.28 9.95 11.02
CA ILE A 139 3.03 10.71 11.17
C ILE A 139 2.66 10.84 12.63
N ILE A 140 2.69 9.74 13.40
CA ILE A 140 2.33 9.73 14.81
C ILE A 140 3.29 10.64 15.62
N GLU A 141 4.60 10.54 15.40
CA GLU A 141 5.60 11.39 16.05
C GLU A 141 5.36 12.89 15.76
N GLN A 142 5.05 13.24 14.50
CA GLN A 142 4.73 14.61 14.12
C GLN A 142 3.46 15.12 14.81
N ILE A 143 2.41 14.31 14.86
CA ILE A 143 1.15 14.67 15.53
C ILE A 143 1.40 14.89 17.03
N ILE A 144 2.14 14.02 17.70
CA ILE A 144 2.50 14.18 19.11
C ILE A 144 3.21 15.53 19.32
N SER A 145 4.25 15.79 18.54
CA SER A 145 5.03 17.03 18.64
C SER A 145 4.18 18.30 18.43
N LEU A 146 3.17 18.23 17.58
CA LEU A 146 2.31 19.38 17.25
C LEU A 146 1.18 19.61 18.27
N ILE A 147 0.68 18.54 18.89
CA ILE A 147 -0.47 18.62 19.78
C ILE A 147 -0.06 18.81 21.23
N ASP A 148 1.10 18.28 21.66
CA ASP A 148 1.57 18.32 23.04
C ASP A 148 2.05 19.72 23.45
N ASN A 149 1.12 20.66 23.46
CA ASN A 149 1.32 22.03 23.97
C ASN A 149 -0.04 22.72 24.16
N PRO A 150 -0.12 23.79 25.01
CA PRO A 150 -1.38 24.46 25.36
C PRO A 150 -1.89 25.44 24.28
N MET A 151 -1.17 25.65 23.17
CA MET A 151 -1.57 26.62 22.15
C MET A 151 -2.90 26.18 21.49
N PRO A 152 -3.84 27.14 21.30
CA PRO A 152 -5.11 26.84 20.64
C PRO A 152 -4.90 26.27 19.23
N LYS A 153 -5.59 25.16 18.93
CA LYS A 153 -5.53 24.51 17.61
C LYS A 153 -6.82 23.77 17.32
N ILE A 154 -7.18 23.72 16.05
CA ILE A 154 -8.22 22.84 15.53
C ILE A 154 -7.58 21.53 15.13
N ILE A 155 -8.19 20.42 15.52
CA ILE A 155 -7.89 19.08 15.00
C ILE A 155 -9.10 18.61 14.18
N ILE A 156 -8.83 18.20 12.94
CA ILE A 156 -9.84 17.56 12.08
C ILE A 156 -9.28 16.20 11.64
N ARG A 157 -9.98 15.13 11.98
CA ARG A 157 -9.78 13.81 11.42
C ARG A 157 -10.92 13.49 10.48
N ALA A 158 -10.60 13.00 9.30
CA ALA A 158 -11.53 12.60 8.27
C ALA A 158 -11.08 11.30 7.60
N ASP A 159 -12.05 10.54 7.08
CA ASP A 159 -11.82 9.27 6.37
C ASP A 159 -12.59 9.33 5.04
N ILE A 160 -11.94 8.88 3.95
CA ILE A 160 -12.54 8.92 2.61
C ILE A 160 -13.32 7.64 2.36
N CYS A 161 -14.62 7.79 2.03
CA CYS A 161 -15.49 6.67 1.70
C CYS A 161 -14.99 5.91 0.47
N HIS A 162 -14.92 4.58 0.58
CA HIS A 162 -14.62 3.69 -0.57
C HIS A 162 -13.47 4.21 -1.44
N PHE A 163 -12.37 4.65 -0.81
CA PHE A 163 -11.32 5.42 -1.45
C PHE A 163 -10.82 4.81 -2.76
N PHE A 164 -10.34 3.55 -2.71
CA PHE A 164 -9.84 2.86 -3.91
C PHE A 164 -10.94 2.63 -4.95
N GLU A 165 -12.14 2.31 -4.51
CA GLU A 165 -13.30 1.98 -5.33
C GLU A 165 -13.92 3.22 -6.00
N SER A 166 -13.60 4.44 -5.54
CA SER A 166 -14.17 5.69 -6.06
C SER A 166 -13.30 6.39 -7.09
N ILE A 167 -12.03 6.01 -7.25
CA ILE A 167 -11.09 6.70 -8.14
C ILE A 167 -11.44 6.42 -9.61
N PRO A 168 -11.74 7.46 -10.44
CA PRO A 168 -12.07 7.28 -11.86
C PRO A 168 -10.87 6.80 -12.68
N GLN A 169 -10.93 5.57 -13.20
CA GLN A 169 -9.83 4.95 -13.97
C GLN A 169 -9.45 5.77 -15.19
N LYS A 170 -10.45 6.26 -15.96
CA LYS A 170 -10.22 7.02 -17.20
C LYS A 170 -9.41 8.30 -16.95
N SER A 171 -9.78 9.06 -15.91
CA SER A 171 -9.08 10.28 -15.53
C SER A 171 -7.61 10.01 -15.18
N LEU A 172 -7.36 8.97 -14.39
CA LEU A 172 -6.02 8.58 -13.95
C LEU A 172 -5.16 8.10 -15.14
N ILE A 173 -5.72 7.22 -15.99
CA ILE A 173 -5.01 6.70 -17.17
C ILE A 173 -4.71 7.81 -18.19
N ASN A 174 -5.64 8.74 -18.41
CA ASN A 174 -5.41 9.88 -19.28
C ASN A 174 -4.30 10.75 -18.75
N LYS A 175 -4.31 11.09 -17.44
CA LYS A 175 -3.23 11.84 -16.81
C LYS A 175 -1.87 11.17 -17.05
N LEU A 176 -1.75 9.87 -16.80
CA LEU A 176 -0.50 9.12 -17.01
C LEU A 176 -0.03 9.15 -18.48
N ALA A 177 -0.97 9.10 -19.43
CA ALA A 177 -0.68 9.15 -20.85
C ALA A 177 -0.25 10.55 -21.30
N GLU A 178 -0.91 11.60 -20.83
CA GLU A 178 -0.64 13.02 -21.14
C GLU A 178 0.67 13.48 -20.52
N ASP A 179 0.95 13.13 -19.26
CA ASP A 179 2.20 13.48 -18.59
C ASP A 179 3.42 12.84 -19.27
N GLY A 180 3.27 11.65 -19.86
CA GLY A 180 4.34 10.97 -20.60
C GLY A 180 5.54 10.55 -19.74
N PHE A 181 5.42 10.55 -18.41
CA PHE A 181 6.51 10.26 -17.49
C PHE A 181 6.79 8.77 -17.30
N ILE A 182 5.81 7.92 -17.65
CA ILE A 182 5.97 6.47 -17.64
C ILE A 182 6.10 5.92 -19.07
N SER A 183 6.77 4.77 -19.22
CA SER A 183 6.97 4.15 -20.51
C SER A 183 5.63 3.70 -21.12
N ARG A 184 5.56 3.70 -22.48
CA ARG A 184 4.38 3.19 -23.19
C ARG A 184 4.10 1.73 -22.85
N ARG A 185 5.13 0.95 -22.55
CA ARG A 185 4.99 -0.47 -22.16
C ARG A 185 4.36 -0.61 -20.78
N THR A 186 4.81 0.16 -19.80
CA THR A 186 4.20 0.21 -18.47
C THR A 186 2.74 0.65 -18.55
N LEU A 187 2.44 1.67 -19.33
CA LEU A 187 1.06 2.11 -19.54
C LEU A 187 0.18 1.03 -20.20
N LYS A 188 0.74 0.26 -21.15
CA LYS A 188 0.06 -0.89 -21.77
C LYS A 188 -0.26 -1.96 -20.74
N TYR A 189 0.72 -2.40 -19.95
CA TYR A 189 0.50 -3.39 -18.89
C TYR A 189 -0.49 -2.89 -17.84
N LEU A 190 -0.37 -1.66 -17.38
CA LEU A 190 -1.30 -1.08 -16.42
C LEU A 190 -2.75 -1.10 -16.93
N LYS A 191 -2.97 -0.66 -18.19
CA LYS A 191 -4.30 -0.71 -18.83
C LYS A 191 -4.82 -2.14 -18.92
N GLY A 192 -3.98 -3.09 -19.33
CA GLY A 192 -4.36 -4.50 -19.44
C GLY A 192 -4.74 -5.12 -18.10
N ILE A 193 -3.98 -4.82 -17.04
CA ILE A 193 -4.29 -5.29 -15.68
C ILE A 193 -5.61 -4.70 -15.18
N ILE A 194 -5.81 -3.38 -15.33
CA ILE A 194 -7.07 -2.74 -14.92
C ILE A 194 -8.26 -3.31 -15.68
N PHE A 195 -8.13 -3.52 -16.99
CA PHE A 195 -9.18 -4.13 -17.81
C PHE A 195 -9.52 -5.55 -17.31
N ARG A 196 -8.51 -6.38 -17.04
CA ARG A 196 -8.72 -7.74 -16.51
C ARG A 196 -9.37 -7.72 -15.12
N CYS A 197 -8.99 -6.78 -14.26
CA CYS A 197 -9.63 -6.61 -12.96
C CYS A 197 -11.12 -6.23 -13.09
N ASN A 198 -11.44 -5.34 -14.02
CA ASN A 198 -12.83 -4.98 -14.32
C ASN A 198 -13.65 -6.16 -14.82
N ASP A 199 -13.08 -6.98 -15.73
CA ASP A 199 -13.72 -8.19 -16.27
C ASP A 199 -14.02 -9.20 -15.15
N LEU A 200 -13.06 -9.45 -14.25
CA LEU A 200 -13.22 -10.36 -13.12
C LEU A 200 -14.32 -9.93 -12.14
N THR A 201 -14.57 -8.64 -11.99
CA THR A 201 -15.59 -8.08 -11.08
C THR A 201 -16.84 -7.59 -11.79
N LYS A 202 -16.91 -7.71 -13.13
CA LYS A 202 -17.99 -7.15 -13.98
C LYS A 202 -18.18 -5.65 -13.75
N ASN A 203 -17.07 -4.91 -13.62
CA ASN A 203 -17.08 -3.47 -13.37
C ASN A 203 -17.15 -2.69 -14.69
N ASP A 204 -18.34 -2.63 -15.29
CA ASP A 204 -18.58 -1.92 -16.54
C ASP A 204 -18.46 -0.41 -16.42
N ALA A 205 -18.61 0.13 -15.21
CA ALA A 205 -18.49 1.56 -14.93
C ALA A 205 -17.03 2.06 -15.05
N ALA A 206 -16.04 1.18 -15.03
CA ALA A 206 -14.61 1.49 -15.07
C ALA A 206 -14.21 2.54 -13.99
N ILE A 207 -14.75 2.37 -12.79
CA ILE A 207 -14.46 3.17 -11.59
C ILE A 207 -13.75 2.27 -10.57
N GLY A 208 -12.83 2.85 -9.82
CA GLY A 208 -12.02 2.15 -8.82
C GLY A 208 -10.70 1.63 -9.38
N ILE A 209 -9.68 1.65 -8.54
CA ILE A 209 -8.37 1.04 -8.82
C ILE A 209 -8.27 -0.30 -8.10
N PRO A 210 -7.62 -1.31 -8.71
CA PRO A 210 -7.58 -2.66 -8.16
C PRO A 210 -6.83 -2.71 -6.83
N ARG A 211 -7.52 -3.00 -5.72
CA ARG A 211 -6.92 -3.18 -4.39
C ARG A 211 -6.10 -4.46 -4.34
N GLY A 212 -4.95 -4.44 -3.67
CA GLY A 212 -4.10 -5.62 -3.42
C GLY A 212 -2.89 -5.75 -4.35
N LEU A 213 -2.85 -5.06 -5.48
CA LEU A 213 -1.70 -5.05 -6.37
C LEU A 213 -0.63 -4.04 -5.92
N ALA A 214 0.64 -4.32 -6.22
CA ALA A 214 1.78 -3.56 -5.70
C ALA A 214 1.78 -2.06 -6.06
N PHE A 215 1.17 -1.68 -7.16
CA PHE A 215 1.12 -0.31 -7.67
C PHE A 215 -0.10 0.49 -7.21
N SER A 216 -1.10 -0.16 -6.61
CA SER A 216 -2.42 0.47 -6.34
C SER A 216 -2.31 1.67 -5.39
N SER A 217 -1.54 1.55 -4.32
CA SER A 217 -1.28 2.68 -3.42
C SER A 217 -0.57 3.84 -4.12
N TYR A 218 0.31 3.56 -5.08
CA TYR A 218 0.99 4.62 -5.84
C TYR A 218 0.05 5.36 -6.80
N LEU A 219 -0.92 4.64 -7.38
CA LEU A 219 -1.96 5.27 -8.19
C LEU A 219 -2.87 6.16 -7.35
N SER A 220 -3.26 5.71 -6.15
CA SER A 220 -4.08 6.52 -5.25
C SER A 220 -3.33 7.76 -4.74
N GLU A 221 -2.06 7.62 -4.40
CA GLU A 221 -1.22 8.77 -4.05
C GLU A 221 -1.11 9.77 -5.20
N LEU A 222 -0.85 9.32 -6.42
CA LEU A 222 -0.83 10.17 -7.62
C LEU A 222 -2.15 10.91 -7.82
N TYR A 223 -3.27 10.23 -7.60
CA TYR A 223 -4.59 10.84 -7.74
C TYR A 223 -4.84 11.95 -6.72
N MET A 224 -4.34 11.78 -5.49
CA MET A 224 -4.50 12.71 -4.39
C MET A 224 -3.54 13.90 -4.41
N GLN A 225 -2.43 13.86 -5.13
CA GLN A 225 -1.38 14.91 -5.09
C GLN A 225 -1.91 16.34 -5.18
N THR A 226 -2.89 16.59 -6.04
CA THR A 226 -3.45 17.94 -6.20
C THR A 226 -4.36 18.35 -5.06
N VAL A 227 -5.08 17.41 -4.47
CA VAL A 227 -5.94 17.62 -3.29
C VAL A 227 -5.07 17.86 -2.07
N ASP A 228 -4.07 16.99 -1.86
CA ASP A 228 -3.12 17.09 -0.75
C ASP A 228 -2.40 18.46 -0.77
N ALA A 229 -1.94 18.88 -1.94
CA ALA A 229 -1.31 20.19 -2.12
C ALA A 229 -2.28 21.38 -1.90
N ALA A 230 -3.55 21.23 -2.24
CA ALA A 230 -4.55 22.27 -2.02
C ALA A 230 -4.89 22.40 -0.53
N ILE A 231 -5.07 21.28 0.18
CA ILE A 231 -5.37 21.28 1.62
C ILE A 231 -4.18 21.83 2.40
N SER A 232 -2.97 21.39 2.10
CA SER A 232 -1.74 21.86 2.78
C SER A 232 -1.49 23.37 2.63
N LYS A 233 -2.07 24.00 1.60
CA LYS A 233 -1.93 25.44 1.31
C LYS A 233 -3.11 26.29 1.80
N MET A 234 -4.10 25.70 2.44
CA MET A 234 -5.22 26.47 3.00
C MET A 234 -4.72 27.42 4.08
N ASP A 235 -5.24 28.65 4.09
CA ASP A 235 -4.90 29.62 5.13
C ASP A 235 -5.28 29.06 6.51
N GLY A 236 -4.35 29.15 7.45
CA GLY A 236 -4.48 28.63 8.80
C GLY A 236 -4.18 27.12 8.95
N VAL A 237 -4.04 26.34 7.89
CA VAL A 237 -3.58 24.95 8.00
C VAL A 237 -2.06 24.95 8.13
N TYR A 238 -1.54 24.55 9.27
CA TYR A 238 -0.10 24.44 9.48
C TYR A 238 0.42 23.00 9.52
N PHE A 239 -0.49 22.02 9.57
CA PHE A 239 -0.14 20.63 9.36
C PHE A 239 -1.28 19.88 8.64
N TYR A 240 -0.90 19.14 7.64
CA TYR A 240 -1.76 18.20 6.90
C TYR A 240 -0.98 16.94 6.63
N THR A 241 -1.59 15.82 6.89
CA THR A 241 -1.10 14.53 6.42
C THR A 241 -2.24 13.57 6.14
N ARG A 242 -1.94 12.57 5.33
CA ARG A 242 -2.89 11.51 4.97
C ARG A 242 -2.15 10.16 4.96
N TYR A 243 -2.80 9.17 5.50
CA TYR A 243 -2.37 7.77 5.40
C TYR A 243 -3.46 6.99 4.67
N VAL A 244 -3.28 6.79 3.36
CA VAL A 244 -4.25 6.19 2.42
C VAL A 244 -5.55 7.00 2.38
N ASP A 245 -6.59 6.59 3.11
CA ASP A 245 -7.92 7.21 3.23
C ASP A 245 -8.10 8.05 4.52
N ASP A 246 -7.24 7.83 5.53
CA ASP A 246 -7.28 8.55 6.80
C ASP A 246 -6.54 9.90 6.71
N ILE A 247 -7.26 11.00 6.86
CA ILE A 247 -6.77 12.39 6.84
C ILE A 247 -6.68 12.95 8.26
N ILE A 248 -5.64 13.72 8.56
CA ILE A 248 -5.57 14.57 9.73
C ILE A 248 -5.07 15.98 9.37
N ILE A 249 -5.73 16.98 9.93
CA ILE A 249 -5.42 18.41 9.74
C ILE A 249 -5.27 19.06 11.10
N VAL A 250 -4.24 19.88 11.24
CA VAL A 250 -4.07 20.78 12.39
C VAL A 250 -4.07 22.20 11.87
N ALA A 251 -4.99 23.04 12.39
CA ALA A 251 -5.21 24.39 11.89
C ALA A 251 -5.36 25.43 13.02
N ASP A 252 -5.20 26.69 12.65
CA ASP A 252 -5.33 27.83 13.53
C ASP A 252 -6.84 28.21 13.69
N PRO A 253 -7.39 28.17 14.92
CA PRO A 253 -8.78 28.56 15.16
C PRO A 253 -9.04 30.06 14.97
N SER A 254 -8.01 30.90 14.91
CA SER A 254 -8.15 32.33 14.65
C SER A 254 -8.41 32.68 13.18
N LYS A 255 -8.14 31.76 12.25
CA LYS A 255 -8.25 31.97 10.80
C LYS A 255 -9.59 31.57 10.24
N ALA A 256 -10.16 30.45 10.70
CA ALA A 256 -11.48 29.98 10.30
C ALA A 256 -12.04 29.03 11.35
N LYS A 257 -13.35 28.80 11.31
CA LYS A 257 -14.01 27.78 12.13
C LYS A 257 -13.72 26.40 11.60
N MET A 258 -13.79 25.39 12.46
CA MET A 258 -13.51 23.98 12.05
C MET A 258 -14.47 23.48 10.96
N GLU A 259 -15.73 23.94 10.97
CA GLU A 259 -16.71 23.60 9.93
C GLU A 259 -16.32 24.16 8.56
N GLU A 260 -15.73 25.36 8.51
CA GLU A 260 -15.26 25.96 7.26
C GLU A 260 -14.09 25.19 6.65
N TYR A 261 -13.18 24.68 7.49
CA TYR A 261 -12.10 23.79 7.01
C TYR A 261 -12.67 22.48 6.48
N TRP A 262 -13.61 21.88 7.21
CA TRP A 262 -14.29 20.65 6.78
C TRP A 262 -14.95 20.81 5.41
N ASP A 263 -15.76 21.88 5.26
CA ASP A 263 -16.51 22.13 4.02
C ASP A 263 -15.58 22.36 2.82
N LYS A 264 -14.45 23.05 3.02
CA LYS A 264 -13.43 23.25 1.99
C LYS A 264 -12.79 21.93 1.57
N VAL A 265 -12.44 21.07 2.54
CA VAL A 265 -11.85 19.75 2.28
C VAL A 265 -12.85 18.85 1.55
N ASP A 266 -14.09 18.80 2.02
CA ASP A 266 -15.16 18.02 1.39
C ASP A 266 -15.44 18.49 -0.05
N ALA A 267 -15.45 19.80 -0.30
CA ALA A 267 -15.59 20.35 -1.65
C ALA A 267 -14.44 19.96 -2.58
N LEU A 268 -13.18 20.00 -2.09
CA LEU A 268 -12.02 19.56 -2.88
C LEU A 268 -12.10 18.08 -3.24
N LEU A 269 -12.50 17.23 -2.31
CA LEU A 269 -12.66 15.79 -2.53
C LEU A 269 -13.82 15.50 -3.49
N LYS A 270 -14.97 16.16 -3.32
CA LYS A 270 -16.13 16.03 -4.23
C LYS A 270 -15.80 16.41 -5.67
N ASN A 271 -14.99 17.44 -5.88
CA ASN A 271 -14.48 17.82 -7.20
C ASN A 271 -13.62 16.73 -7.84
N ARG A 272 -13.14 15.79 -7.05
CA ARG A 272 -12.37 14.61 -7.47
C ARG A 272 -13.17 13.31 -7.33
N HIS A 273 -14.50 13.36 -7.29
CA HIS A 273 -15.38 12.20 -7.17
C HIS A 273 -15.13 11.35 -5.90
N LEU A 274 -14.60 11.97 -4.85
CA LEU A 274 -14.39 11.36 -3.55
C LEU A 274 -15.36 11.95 -2.53
N GLN A 275 -15.68 11.21 -1.48
CA GLN A 275 -16.60 11.63 -0.42
C GLN A 275 -16.02 11.33 0.95
N LEU A 276 -16.24 12.22 1.91
CA LEU A 276 -15.90 11.98 3.31
C LEU A 276 -16.99 11.17 4.01
N HIS A 277 -16.58 10.34 4.96
CA HIS A 277 -17.50 9.76 5.92
C HIS A 277 -18.06 10.84 6.84
N ASN A 278 -19.38 10.76 7.09
CA ASN A 278 -20.06 11.64 8.05
C ASN A 278 -20.31 10.96 9.41
N ASP A 279 -19.96 9.67 9.52
CA ASP A 279 -20.15 8.90 10.75
C ASP A 279 -19.22 9.39 11.85
N SER A 280 -19.72 9.47 13.08
CA SER A 280 -18.96 9.93 14.25
C SER A 280 -17.71 9.10 14.57
N GLU A 281 -17.64 7.84 14.13
CA GLU A 281 -16.45 7.01 14.25
C GLU A 281 -15.32 7.39 13.28
N LYS A 282 -15.69 8.02 12.15
CA LYS A 282 -14.79 8.36 11.03
C LYS A 282 -14.52 9.86 10.91
N LYS A 283 -15.40 10.68 11.48
CA LYS A 283 -15.31 12.14 11.53
C LYS A 283 -15.01 12.59 12.95
N TYR A 284 -13.95 13.33 13.14
CA TYR A 284 -13.65 13.97 14.41
C TYR A 284 -13.20 15.41 14.21
N MET A 285 -13.77 16.33 14.98
CA MET A 285 -13.37 17.74 14.97
C MET A 285 -13.40 18.30 16.39
N ALA A 286 -12.34 18.95 16.80
CA ALA A 286 -12.23 19.59 18.11
C ALA A 286 -11.30 20.79 18.09
N VAL A 287 -11.56 21.71 19.02
CA VAL A 287 -10.61 22.79 19.37
C VAL A 287 -9.87 22.38 20.64
N LEU A 288 -8.57 22.33 20.58
CA LEU A 288 -7.69 22.10 21.73
C LEU A 288 -7.12 23.42 22.22
N CYS A 289 -7.16 23.66 23.51
CA CYS A 289 -6.53 24.81 24.18
C CYS A 289 -6.25 24.45 25.64
N GLU A 290 -5.58 25.34 26.37
CA GLU A 290 -5.19 25.13 27.78
C GLU A 290 -6.37 24.76 28.69
N GLY A 291 -7.55 25.34 28.48
CA GLY A 291 -8.77 25.07 29.27
C GLY A 291 -9.61 23.90 28.74
N THR A 292 -9.15 23.13 27.74
CA THR A 292 -9.89 22.02 27.20
C THR A 292 -10.04 20.91 28.24
N ALA A 293 -11.29 20.51 28.51
CA ALA A 293 -11.58 19.31 29.30
C ALA A 293 -11.05 18.04 28.59
N HIS A 294 -11.07 16.91 29.31
CA HIS A 294 -10.65 15.63 28.76
C HIS A 294 -11.37 15.30 27.44
N ILE A 295 -10.61 15.24 26.35
CA ILE A 295 -11.07 14.83 25.04
C ILE A 295 -10.13 13.80 24.44
N HIS A 296 -10.64 12.92 23.59
CA HIS A 296 -9.82 11.93 22.91
C HIS A 296 -10.28 11.69 21.48
N PHE A 297 -9.37 11.21 20.65
CA PHE A 297 -9.64 10.69 19.32
C PHE A 297 -8.67 9.55 18.98
N ASP A 298 -9.13 8.64 18.15
CA ASP A 298 -8.31 7.52 17.65
C ASP A 298 -7.80 7.85 16.24
N TYR A 299 -6.50 7.65 15.98
CA TYR A 299 -5.90 7.79 14.66
C TYR A 299 -4.79 6.75 14.43
N LEU A 300 -4.80 6.07 13.30
CA LEU A 300 -3.83 5.04 12.91
C LEU A 300 -3.54 3.99 13.99
N GLY A 301 -4.56 3.63 14.77
CA GLY A 301 -4.44 2.62 15.84
C GLY A 301 -3.86 3.13 17.16
N TYR A 302 -3.74 4.43 17.32
CA TYR A 302 -3.41 5.09 18.57
C TYR A 302 -4.57 5.94 19.06
N ARG A 303 -4.71 6.05 20.38
CA ARG A 303 -5.64 6.97 21.06
C ARG A 303 -4.85 8.15 21.58
N PHE A 304 -5.24 9.34 21.16
CA PHE A 304 -4.71 10.61 21.59
C PHE A 304 -5.66 11.19 22.62
N ILE A 305 -5.20 11.41 23.82
CA ILE A 305 -5.96 11.98 24.96
C ILE A 305 -5.37 13.33 25.29
N TYR A 306 -6.15 14.39 25.14
CA TYR A 306 -5.71 15.75 25.46
C TYR A 306 -6.48 16.27 26.66
N GLU A 307 -5.75 16.75 27.66
CA GLU A 307 -6.30 17.27 28.90
C GLU A 307 -5.43 18.39 29.47
N SER A 308 -6.03 19.53 29.73
CA SER A 308 -5.38 20.69 30.39
C SER A 308 -4.04 21.09 29.76
N GLY A 309 -3.92 21.06 28.44
CA GLY A 309 -2.70 21.46 27.72
C GLY A 309 -1.66 20.36 27.53
N SER A 310 -1.90 19.16 28.03
CA SER A 310 -1.00 18.00 27.92
C SER A 310 -1.60 16.89 27.08
N LEU A 311 -0.74 16.16 26.34
CA LEU A 311 -1.13 15.04 25.51
C LEU A 311 -0.65 13.71 26.09
N PHE A 312 -1.54 12.72 26.15
CA PHE A 312 -1.23 11.33 26.44
C PHE A 312 -1.56 10.49 25.21
N VAL A 313 -0.72 9.53 24.89
CA VAL A 313 -0.92 8.64 23.75
C VAL A 313 -0.81 7.19 24.19
N GLU A 314 -1.82 6.41 23.83
CA GLU A 314 -1.88 4.99 24.12
C GLU A 314 -2.32 4.18 22.88
N MET A 315 -2.24 2.86 22.94
CA MET A 315 -2.76 2.02 21.88
C MET A 315 -4.30 2.06 21.89
N SER A 316 -4.92 2.25 20.71
CA SER A 316 -6.39 2.21 20.62
C SER A 316 -6.94 0.84 20.98
N GLU A 317 -8.14 0.79 21.55
CA GLU A 317 -8.82 -0.48 21.91
C GLU A 317 -8.90 -1.47 20.75
N LYS A 318 -9.24 -0.98 19.54
CA LYS A 318 -9.33 -1.80 18.32
C LYS A 318 -7.98 -2.47 17.99
N ARG A 319 -6.87 -1.77 18.20
CA ARG A 319 -5.53 -2.31 17.96
C ARG A 319 -5.11 -3.26 19.08
N PHE A 320 -5.39 -2.93 20.32
CA PHE A 320 -5.09 -3.75 21.48
C PHE A 320 -5.80 -5.13 21.40
N THR A 321 -7.11 -5.14 21.16
CA THR A 321 -7.91 -6.37 20.99
C THR A 321 -7.36 -7.24 19.85
N LYS A 322 -6.91 -6.64 18.74
CA LYS A 322 -6.30 -7.38 17.64
C LYS A 322 -5.00 -8.10 18.07
N TYR A 323 -4.18 -7.47 18.90
CA TYR A 323 -2.96 -8.10 19.43
C TYR A 323 -3.27 -9.20 20.45
N GLN A 324 -4.27 -9.02 21.33
CA GLN A 324 -4.71 -10.08 22.24
C GLN A 324 -5.15 -11.33 21.48
N ILE A 325 -6.01 -11.20 20.46
CA ILE A 325 -6.45 -12.33 19.63
C ILE A 325 -5.26 -13.04 18.97
N LEU A 326 -4.23 -12.32 18.57
CA LEU A 326 -3.03 -12.91 17.96
C LEU A 326 -2.16 -13.65 18.98
N THR A 327 -2.07 -13.16 20.22
CA THR A 327 -1.33 -13.81 21.31
C THR A 327 -2.05 -15.05 21.84
N ASP A 328 -3.37 -15.03 21.88
CA ASP A 328 -4.18 -16.17 22.33
C ASP A 328 -4.26 -17.32 21.29
N ALA A 329 -3.85 -17.04 20.04
CA ALA A 329 -3.82 -18.01 18.94
C ALA A 329 -2.45 -18.70 18.74
N ILE A 330 -1.43 -18.37 19.55
CA ILE A 330 -0.07 -18.97 19.58
C ILE A 330 0.05 -19.97 20.74
#